data_b5801bf0a1d91e186194179c6a932663
#
_entry.id   b5801bf0a1d91e186194179c6a932663
#
_cell.length_a   1.000
_cell.length_b   1.000
_cell.length_c   1.000
_cell.angle_alpha   90.00
_cell.angle_beta   90.00
_cell.angle_gamma   90.00
#
_symmetry.space_group_name_H-M   'P 1'
#
loop_
_entity.id
_entity.type
_entity.pdbx_description
1 polymer ?
#
loop_
_entity_poly.entity_id
_entity_poly.type
_entity_poly.pdbx_seq_one_letter_code
_entity_poly.pdbx_strand_id
1 'polypeptide(L)'
;GFHAMFSHQGRMVFVDPLRNGEGYAVYYQQDAHSRLEEEADRVIGSKASKLARQVLVDGNERKRYVIAISAAGEYTQYHGGTVEAGLGAITTLLNRVNEVYQRDVAAEFQLASGNDTIIFTDTATDPFNNDDGDIDANVTVQQNAQTQAGTKLGPFDIGHVVNTGGGGLAGLGVLCTAEKSAGMTGSPNPVGDAFFIDYVAHEIGHQFGADHTFNGTTGSCGGGNREASQAWEPGSGSSIMAYAGICGEEDLQANSLPYFHSKSIEQMRAHMARVASCGTSQSLTNNAPQVAAGNDYVIPANTPFVLKGAGADLDQDPLSYTWEQIDLGTESFSVASMVDDGSRPLFRFVAPTSAPERTLPSLPSLLTNTLAKGEAWPATNRELNFRLTARDGKGGVSSDDMKIQVVNTGKAFALTSPLVTPLAAGQTQTIDWDVAGTNAAPINCSKVDLYMTRDEGVNWTLLAGGQPNSGSASVTIPAGSDGTARLKVACSDNLFFAISPLKLSVTQRVEGGGGGGGALCFWTLALALLGWQRRRA
;
A
#
# COMPACT_ATOMS: atom_id res chain seq x y z
N GLY A 1 26.32 6.50 -10.90
CA GLY A 1 26.53 5.60 -9.75
C GLY A 1 25.65 4.36 -9.83
N PHE A 2 25.82 3.44 -8.90
CA PHE A 2 24.92 2.28 -8.79
C PHE A 2 23.68 2.71 -7.99
N HIS A 3 22.49 2.33 -8.47
CA HIS A 3 21.21 2.52 -7.78
C HIS A 3 20.53 1.18 -7.66
N ALA A 4 19.89 0.91 -6.53
CA ALA A 4 19.10 -0.31 -6.33
C ALA A 4 17.86 -0.04 -5.48
N MET A 5 16.80 -0.76 -5.77
CA MET A 5 15.59 -0.85 -4.96
C MET A 5 15.27 -2.34 -4.77
N PHE A 6 14.99 -2.74 -3.54
CA PHE A 6 14.61 -4.14 -3.24
C PHE A 6 13.79 -4.22 -1.95
N SER A 7 13.01 -5.29 -1.84
CA SER A 7 12.27 -5.56 -0.61
C SER A 7 13.14 -6.34 0.38
N HIS A 8 13.21 -5.88 1.62
CA HIS A 8 13.83 -6.58 2.73
C HIS A 8 12.87 -6.65 3.92
N GLN A 9 12.48 -7.85 4.32
CA GLN A 9 11.52 -8.10 5.41
C GLN A 9 10.20 -7.31 5.25
N GLY A 10 9.68 -7.23 4.02
CA GLY A 10 8.45 -6.50 3.69
C GLY A 10 8.57 -4.97 3.68
N ARG A 11 9.79 -4.43 3.74
CA ARG A 11 10.07 -3.00 3.66
C ARG A 11 10.93 -2.71 2.44
N MET A 12 10.61 -1.65 1.71
CA MET A 12 11.44 -1.22 0.57
C MET A 12 12.72 -0.58 1.06
N VAL A 13 13.84 -0.99 0.47
CA VAL A 13 15.18 -0.48 0.73
C VAL A 13 15.72 0.13 -0.55
N PHE A 14 16.31 1.31 -0.42
CA PHE A 14 16.97 2.02 -1.50
C PHE A 14 18.48 2.08 -1.27
N VAL A 15 19.22 2.04 -2.35
CA VAL A 15 20.67 2.26 -2.38
C VAL A 15 20.94 3.32 -3.44
N ASP A 16 21.37 4.48 -3.00
CA ASP A 16 21.67 5.61 -3.89
C ASP A 16 23.07 6.16 -3.63
N PRO A 17 23.81 6.57 -4.66
CA PRO A 17 25.14 7.16 -4.48
C PRO A 17 25.04 8.51 -3.76
N LEU A 18 25.97 8.77 -2.87
CA LEU A 18 26.11 10.08 -2.24
C LEU A 18 26.54 11.12 -3.29
N ARG A 19 26.03 12.35 -3.19
CA ARG A 19 26.36 13.45 -4.12
C ARG A 19 27.84 13.77 -4.25
N ASN A 20 28.62 13.53 -3.21
CA ASN A 20 30.07 13.71 -3.21
C ASN A 20 30.83 12.59 -3.93
N GLY A 21 30.15 11.55 -4.40
CA GLY A 21 30.75 10.40 -5.07
C GLY A 21 31.53 9.43 -4.14
N GLU A 22 31.52 9.65 -2.82
CA GLU A 22 32.31 8.89 -1.85
C GLU A 22 31.47 7.86 -1.08
N GLY A 23 30.58 7.10 -1.76
CA GLY A 23 29.82 6.04 -1.12
C GLY A 23 28.37 6.00 -1.53
N TYR A 24 27.57 5.25 -0.75
CA TYR A 24 26.15 5.03 -1.01
C TYR A 24 25.35 5.26 0.27
N ALA A 25 24.18 5.90 0.14
CA ALA A 25 23.15 5.89 1.15
C ALA A 25 22.32 4.62 0.98
N VAL A 26 22.09 3.90 2.10
CA VAL A 26 21.16 2.77 2.15
C VAL A 26 20.09 3.13 3.17
N TYR A 27 18.84 3.19 2.76
CA TYR A 27 17.74 3.65 3.61
C TYR A 27 16.45 2.93 3.27
N TYR A 28 15.53 2.88 4.23
CA TYR A 28 14.18 2.42 3.97
C TYR A 28 13.36 3.56 3.36
N GLN A 29 12.42 3.24 2.47
CA GLN A 29 11.53 4.22 1.85
C GLN A 29 10.84 5.13 2.88
N GLN A 30 10.36 4.56 3.96
CA GLN A 30 9.70 5.30 5.04
C GLN A 30 10.60 6.34 5.76
N ASP A 31 11.91 6.23 5.61
CA ASP A 31 12.90 7.14 6.21
C ASP A 31 13.33 8.23 5.20
N ALA A 32 12.87 8.15 3.94
CA ALA A 32 13.03 9.21 2.96
C ALA A 32 12.04 10.35 3.26
N HIS A 33 12.54 11.57 3.35
CA HIS A 33 11.72 12.76 3.51
C HIS A 33 11.83 13.60 2.25
N SER A 34 10.72 13.78 1.55
CA SER A 34 10.57 14.80 0.53
C SER A 34 10.49 16.16 1.22
N ARG A 35 11.29 17.12 0.76
CA ARG A 35 11.14 18.54 1.13
C ARG A 35 10.33 19.29 0.08
N LEU A 36 9.46 18.57 -0.64
CA LEU A 36 8.61 19.17 -1.65
C LEU A 36 7.61 20.09 -0.95
N GLU A 37 7.48 21.32 -1.43
CA GLU A 37 6.33 22.15 -1.14
C GLU A 37 5.09 21.45 -1.70
N GLU A 38 3.95 21.61 -1.03
CA GLU A 38 2.68 20.93 -1.36
C GLU A 38 2.11 21.45 -2.68
N GLU A 39 2.66 21.02 -3.81
CA GLU A 39 2.07 21.30 -5.12
C GLU A 39 1.35 20.05 -5.64
N ALA A 40 0.06 20.23 -5.96
CA ALA A 40 -0.77 19.20 -6.57
C ALA A 40 -0.45 19.06 -8.06
N ASP A 41 -0.66 17.88 -8.59
CA ASP A 41 -0.73 17.68 -10.02
C ASP A 41 -2.09 18.12 -10.60
N ARG A 42 -2.18 18.22 -11.90
CA ARG A 42 -3.43 18.46 -12.63
C ARG A 42 -3.55 17.51 -13.81
N VAL A 43 -4.71 16.92 -13.96
CA VAL A 43 -5.02 16.01 -15.06
C VAL A 43 -5.79 16.75 -16.16
N ILE A 44 -5.29 16.68 -17.39
CA ILE A 44 -5.94 17.25 -18.57
C ILE A 44 -6.58 16.13 -19.39
N GLY A 45 -7.87 16.17 -19.60
CA GLY A 45 -8.57 15.21 -20.47
C GLY A 45 -10.00 14.91 -20.05
N SER A 46 -10.66 14.07 -20.83
CA SER A 46 -12.01 13.62 -20.51
C SER A 46 -11.96 12.43 -19.55
N LYS A 47 -12.85 12.44 -18.53
CA LYS A 47 -13.00 11.35 -17.58
C LYS A 47 -13.18 10.00 -18.29
N ALA A 48 -12.49 8.98 -17.80
CA ALA A 48 -12.59 7.63 -18.34
C ALA A 48 -14.03 7.10 -18.29
N SER A 49 -14.47 6.43 -19.35
CA SER A 49 -15.74 5.72 -19.35
C SER A 49 -15.67 4.55 -18.35
N LYS A 50 -16.79 4.22 -17.68
CA LYS A 50 -16.88 3.05 -16.80
C LYS A 50 -16.34 1.81 -17.51
N LEU A 51 -15.24 1.26 -16.98
CA LEU A 51 -14.64 0.03 -17.50
C LEU A 51 -15.46 -1.18 -17.03
N ALA A 52 -15.67 -2.13 -17.95
CA ALA A 52 -16.22 -3.42 -17.60
C ALA A 52 -15.23 -4.21 -16.73
N ARG A 53 -15.73 -4.99 -15.78
CA ARG A 53 -14.95 -5.88 -14.91
C ARG A 53 -14.10 -6.82 -15.80
N GLN A 54 -12.79 -6.68 -15.74
CA GLN A 54 -11.87 -7.48 -16.54
C GLN A 54 -10.87 -8.14 -15.59
N VAL A 55 -10.75 -9.48 -15.67
CA VAL A 55 -9.70 -10.22 -14.95
C VAL A 55 -8.38 -9.85 -15.59
N LEU A 56 -7.43 -9.33 -14.79
CA LEU A 56 -6.08 -9.01 -15.26
C LEU A 56 -5.31 -10.33 -15.38
N VAL A 57 -5.02 -10.75 -16.58
CA VAL A 57 -4.13 -11.88 -16.82
C VAL A 57 -3.17 -11.50 -17.92
N ASP A 58 -1.94 -11.12 -17.54
CA ASP A 58 -0.87 -10.84 -18.48
C ASP A 58 0.47 -11.26 -17.86
N GLY A 59 1.23 -11.99 -18.60
CA GLY A 59 2.55 -12.47 -18.17
C GLY A 59 3.38 -12.98 -19.33
N ASN A 60 2.74 -13.32 -20.43
CA ASN A 60 3.38 -13.90 -21.62
C ASN A 60 3.81 -12.86 -22.66
N GLU A 61 3.48 -11.58 -22.44
CA GLU A 61 3.84 -10.47 -23.33
C GLU A 61 4.18 -9.22 -22.53
N ARG A 62 5.26 -8.54 -22.91
CA ARG A 62 5.61 -7.20 -22.45
C ARG A 62 5.55 -6.23 -23.61
N LYS A 63 4.92 -5.06 -23.38
CA LYS A 63 4.91 -3.96 -24.35
C LYS A 63 6.07 -3.02 -24.07
N ARG A 64 6.92 -2.79 -25.07
CA ARG A 64 7.96 -1.79 -25.04
C ARG A 64 7.50 -0.55 -25.78
N TYR A 65 7.54 0.59 -25.09
CA TYR A 65 7.24 1.91 -25.62
C TYR A 65 8.52 2.75 -25.69
N VAL A 66 8.65 3.52 -26.75
CA VAL A 66 9.73 4.50 -26.86
C VAL A 66 9.28 5.79 -26.19
N ILE A 67 10.07 6.27 -25.22
CA ILE A 67 9.80 7.51 -24.48
C ILE A 67 10.79 8.60 -24.85
N ALA A 68 10.29 9.81 -25.11
CA ALA A 68 11.11 11.01 -25.25
C ALA A 68 11.03 11.83 -23.96
N ILE A 69 12.14 12.10 -23.30
CA ILE A 69 12.18 12.88 -22.06
C ILE A 69 12.99 14.15 -22.29
N SER A 70 12.31 15.30 -22.34
CA SER A 70 12.95 16.62 -22.35
C SER A 70 13.45 16.97 -20.94
N ALA A 71 14.56 17.68 -20.84
CA ALA A 71 15.04 18.22 -19.58
C ALA A 71 15.21 19.73 -19.68
N ALA A 72 14.56 20.48 -18.79
CA ALA A 72 14.77 21.91 -18.64
C ALA A 72 16.22 22.21 -18.22
N GLY A 73 16.70 23.40 -18.48
CA GLY A 73 18.06 23.83 -18.13
C GLY A 73 18.32 23.69 -16.63
N GLU A 74 17.36 24.03 -15.79
CA GLU A 74 17.45 23.93 -14.33
C GLU A 74 17.63 22.48 -13.87
N TYR A 75 16.88 21.53 -14.46
CA TYR A 75 17.06 20.11 -14.17
C TYR A 75 18.47 19.64 -14.53
N THR A 76 18.95 20.03 -15.73
CA THR A 76 20.28 19.65 -16.18
C THR A 76 21.38 20.30 -15.32
N GLN A 77 21.21 21.58 -14.95
CA GLN A 77 22.15 22.28 -14.04
C GLN A 77 22.19 21.61 -12.66
N TYR A 78 21.04 21.19 -12.13
CA TYR A 78 20.97 20.45 -10.86
C TYR A 78 21.81 19.16 -10.91
N HIS A 79 21.85 18.49 -12.05
CA HIS A 79 22.55 17.21 -12.26
C HIS A 79 23.99 17.34 -12.77
N GLY A 80 24.53 18.56 -12.90
CA GLY A 80 25.95 18.78 -13.27
C GLY A 80 26.18 19.63 -14.53
N GLY A 81 25.12 20.15 -15.14
CA GLY A 81 25.16 21.19 -16.15
C GLY A 81 25.61 20.75 -17.54
N THR A 82 25.71 19.43 -17.81
CA THR A 82 26.06 18.93 -19.15
C THR A 82 24.97 18.00 -19.68
N VAL A 83 24.90 17.87 -21.03
CA VAL A 83 23.95 16.95 -21.66
C VAL A 83 24.13 15.52 -21.16
N GLU A 84 25.38 15.08 -21.01
CA GLU A 84 25.69 13.73 -20.51
C GLU A 84 25.21 13.51 -19.05
N ALA A 85 25.34 14.56 -18.22
CA ALA A 85 24.88 14.48 -16.83
C ALA A 85 23.33 14.43 -16.73
N GLY A 86 22.64 15.29 -17.50
CA GLY A 86 21.19 15.27 -17.63
C GLY A 86 20.65 13.93 -18.16
N LEU A 87 21.27 13.41 -19.21
CA LEU A 87 20.92 12.10 -19.78
C LEU A 87 21.18 10.96 -18.80
N GLY A 88 22.26 11.02 -18.02
CA GLY A 88 22.56 10.07 -16.96
C GLY A 88 21.50 10.07 -15.86
N ALA A 89 21.02 11.25 -15.45
CA ALA A 89 19.94 11.40 -14.47
C ALA A 89 18.62 10.83 -15.01
N ILE A 90 18.25 11.15 -16.25
CA ILE A 90 17.07 10.58 -16.93
C ILE A 90 17.16 9.05 -17.03
N THR A 91 18.34 8.52 -17.34
CA THR A 91 18.53 7.05 -17.40
C THR A 91 18.29 6.40 -16.03
N THR A 92 18.76 7.02 -14.96
CA THR A 92 18.53 6.55 -13.59
C THR A 92 17.06 6.58 -13.23
N LEU A 93 16.38 7.69 -13.49
CA LEU A 93 14.94 7.85 -13.33
C LEU A 93 14.17 6.77 -14.09
N LEU A 94 14.47 6.61 -15.38
CA LEU A 94 13.75 5.67 -16.24
C LEU A 94 13.93 4.21 -15.80
N ASN A 95 15.10 3.85 -15.28
CA ASN A 95 15.31 2.51 -14.71
C ASN A 95 14.38 2.24 -13.51
N ARG A 96 14.15 3.24 -12.64
CA ARG A 96 13.23 3.14 -11.50
C ARG A 96 11.77 3.02 -11.95
N VAL A 97 11.36 3.85 -12.89
CA VAL A 97 10.02 3.80 -13.48
C VAL A 97 9.79 2.45 -14.17
N ASN A 98 10.76 1.98 -14.93
CA ASN A 98 10.70 0.68 -15.61
C ASN A 98 10.51 -0.48 -14.65
N GLU A 99 11.12 -0.49 -13.46
CA GLU A 99 10.94 -1.56 -12.49
C GLU A 99 9.47 -1.73 -12.11
N VAL A 100 8.78 -0.61 -11.83
CA VAL A 100 7.39 -0.61 -11.43
C VAL A 100 6.47 -0.98 -12.60
N TYR A 101 6.67 -0.38 -13.77
CA TYR A 101 5.83 -0.62 -14.94
C TYR A 101 5.99 -2.02 -15.51
N GLN A 102 7.21 -2.57 -15.52
CA GLN A 102 7.45 -3.95 -15.95
C GLN A 102 6.76 -4.95 -15.03
N ARG A 103 6.83 -4.71 -13.72
CA ARG A 103 6.25 -5.61 -12.70
C ARG A 103 4.72 -5.55 -12.67
N ASP A 104 4.13 -4.34 -12.67
CA ASP A 104 2.70 -4.17 -12.41
C ASP A 104 1.86 -4.09 -13.70
N VAL A 105 2.45 -3.60 -14.80
CA VAL A 105 1.69 -3.29 -16.03
C VAL A 105 2.20 -4.07 -17.24
N ALA A 106 3.30 -4.81 -17.13
CA ALA A 106 4.02 -5.45 -18.24
C ALA A 106 4.34 -4.45 -19.37
N ALA A 107 4.71 -3.22 -18.99
CA ALA A 107 5.17 -2.16 -19.88
C ALA A 107 6.64 -1.83 -19.60
N GLU A 108 7.40 -1.50 -20.64
CA GLU A 108 8.81 -1.13 -20.57
C GLU A 108 9.05 0.11 -21.41
N PHE A 109 9.83 1.05 -20.91
CA PHE A 109 10.21 2.25 -21.62
C PHE A 109 11.65 2.15 -22.10
N GLN A 110 11.84 2.48 -23.37
CA GLN A 110 13.14 2.69 -23.99
C GLN A 110 13.28 4.15 -24.38
N LEU A 111 14.38 4.79 -23.98
CA LEU A 111 14.62 6.18 -24.35
C LEU A 111 14.76 6.35 -25.86
N ALA A 112 14.15 7.39 -26.41
CA ALA A 112 14.17 7.68 -27.83
C ALA A 112 15.61 7.91 -28.31
N SER A 113 15.93 7.46 -29.54
CA SER A 113 17.20 7.79 -30.15
C SER A 113 17.29 9.30 -30.38
N GLY A 114 18.46 9.92 -30.15
CA GLY A 114 18.64 11.37 -30.25
C GLY A 114 17.97 12.16 -29.11
N ASN A 115 17.63 11.52 -27.98
CA ASN A 115 17.06 12.19 -26.80
C ASN A 115 18.01 13.27 -26.23
N ASP A 116 19.30 13.17 -26.46
CA ASP A 116 20.29 14.19 -26.12
C ASP A 116 20.00 15.56 -26.75
N THR A 117 19.27 15.60 -27.86
CA THR A 117 18.90 16.86 -28.58
C THR A 117 17.82 17.67 -27.86
N ILE A 118 17.16 17.11 -26.87
CA ILE A 118 16.12 17.77 -26.05
C ILE A 118 16.52 17.91 -24.57
N ILE A 119 17.82 17.81 -24.28
CA ILE A 119 18.43 18.09 -22.97
C ILE A 119 19.00 19.49 -23.01
N PHE A 120 18.37 20.43 -22.34
CA PHE A 120 18.81 21.83 -22.31
C PHE A 120 19.76 22.05 -21.13
N THR A 121 20.79 22.89 -21.34
CA THR A 121 21.84 23.14 -20.33
C THR A 121 21.90 24.59 -19.89
N ASP A 122 21.19 25.48 -20.55
CA ASP A 122 21.19 26.92 -20.29
C ASP A 122 19.76 27.38 -19.96
N THR A 123 19.53 27.71 -18.72
CA THR A 123 18.24 28.17 -18.17
C THR A 123 17.77 29.52 -18.72
N ALA A 124 18.65 30.28 -19.38
CA ALA A 124 18.30 31.57 -19.96
C ALA A 124 17.79 31.47 -21.42
N THR A 125 18.04 30.34 -22.09
CA THR A 125 17.74 30.17 -23.51
C THR A 125 16.93 28.90 -23.81
N ASP A 126 16.69 28.06 -22.85
CA ASP A 126 15.80 26.91 -23.04
C ASP A 126 14.34 27.37 -23.25
N PRO A 127 13.48 26.53 -23.81
CA PRO A 127 12.10 26.90 -24.10
C PRO A 127 11.15 26.70 -22.89
N PHE A 128 11.67 26.33 -21.74
CA PHE A 128 10.92 26.01 -20.53
C PHE A 128 10.95 27.16 -19.52
N ASN A 129 9.90 27.28 -18.74
CA ASN A 129 9.75 28.30 -17.68
C ASN A 129 9.93 27.74 -16.28
N ASN A 130 10.22 26.44 -16.16
CA ASN A 130 10.35 25.73 -14.92
C ASN A 130 9.04 25.74 -14.09
N ASP A 131 7.91 25.64 -14.78
CA ASP A 131 6.54 25.66 -14.22
C ASP A 131 5.64 24.64 -14.95
N ASP A 132 4.34 24.63 -14.63
CA ASP A 132 3.33 23.74 -15.23
C ASP A 132 3.04 24.05 -16.72
N GLY A 133 3.37 25.24 -17.19
CA GLY A 133 3.30 25.61 -18.61
C GLY A 133 4.30 24.86 -19.50
N ASP A 134 5.30 24.23 -18.91
CA ASP A 134 6.30 23.45 -19.64
C ASP A 134 5.70 22.27 -20.42
N ILE A 135 4.49 21.82 -20.08
CA ILE A 135 3.78 20.78 -20.83
C ILE A 135 3.50 21.19 -22.27
N ASP A 136 3.05 22.45 -22.51
CA ASP A 136 2.78 22.97 -23.85
C ASP A 136 4.08 23.22 -24.63
N ALA A 137 5.10 23.73 -23.92
CA ALA A 137 6.44 23.90 -24.48
C ALA A 137 7.03 22.54 -24.92
N ASN A 138 6.85 21.48 -24.12
CA ASN A 138 7.33 20.13 -24.41
C ASN A 138 6.73 19.56 -25.70
N VAL A 139 5.43 19.74 -25.91
CA VAL A 139 4.77 19.32 -27.16
C VAL A 139 5.47 19.94 -28.37
N THR A 140 5.73 21.26 -28.31
CA THR A 140 6.42 22.01 -29.39
C THR A 140 7.85 21.57 -29.55
N VAL A 141 8.61 21.42 -28.46
CA VAL A 141 10.01 21.00 -28.44
C VAL A 141 10.19 19.64 -29.11
N GLN A 142 9.42 18.67 -28.70
CA GLN A 142 9.56 17.30 -29.20
C GLN A 142 9.12 17.18 -30.66
N GLN A 143 8.07 17.88 -31.10
CA GLN A 143 7.63 17.92 -32.49
C GLN A 143 8.72 18.57 -33.38
N ASN A 144 9.28 19.70 -32.96
CA ASN A 144 10.34 20.37 -33.68
C ASN A 144 11.60 19.51 -33.79
N ALA A 145 12.01 18.85 -32.71
CA ALA A 145 13.17 17.97 -32.68
C ALA A 145 13.04 16.77 -33.64
N GLN A 146 11.82 16.29 -33.91
CA GLN A 146 11.58 15.23 -34.90
C GLN A 146 11.70 15.70 -36.33
N THR A 147 11.44 16.97 -36.60
CA THR A 147 11.44 17.55 -37.97
C THR A 147 12.72 18.27 -38.32
N GLN A 148 13.56 18.61 -37.35
CA GLN A 148 14.80 19.39 -37.55
C GLN A 148 15.79 18.66 -38.46
N ALA A 149 16.48 19.44 -39.33
CA ALA A 149 17.55 18.92 -40.17
C ALA A 149 18.83 18.61 -39.34
N GLY A 150 19.41 17.45 -39.50
CA GLY A 150 20.62 17.01 -38.78
C GLY A 150 20.32 15.92 -37.77
N THR A 151 20.85 16.04 -36.56
CA THR A 151 20.53 15.10 -35.45
C THR A 151 19.07 15.29 -35.05
N LYS A 152 18.33 14.22 -35.01
CA LYS A 152 16.89 14.27 -34.80
C LYS A 152 16.49 13.37 -33.64
N LEU A 153 15.51 13.84 -32.91
CA LEU A 153 14.75 12.97 -32.04
C LEU A 153 14.07 11.89 -32.90
N GLY A 154 14.31 10.63 -32.58
CA GLY A 154 13.64 9.50 -33.23
C GLY A 154 12.15 9.45 -32.95
N PRO A 155 11.42 8.54 -33.62
CA PRO A 155 10.03 8.34 -33.32
C PRO A 155 9.86 7.86 -31.86
N PHE A 156 8.78 8.30 -31.21
CA PHE A 156 8.44 7.93 -29.84
C PHE A 156 6.94 7.75 -29.67
N ASP A 157 6.56 7.02 -28.64
CA ASP A 157 5.19 6.63 -28.31
C ASP A 157 4.60 7.49 -27.19
N ILE A 158 5.44 8.02 -26.31
CA ILE A 158 5.09 8.88 -25.18
C ILE A 158 6.20 9.93 -24.97
N GLY A 159 5.83 11.15 -24.61
CA GLY A 159 6.76 12.24 -24.31
C GLY A 159 6.51 12.81 -22.93
N HIS A 160 7.59 13.23 -22.28
CA HIS A 160 7.55 13.82 -20.94
C HIS A 160 8.60 14.93 -20.82
N VAL A 161 8.41 15.88 -19.90
CA VAL A 161 9.45 16.85 -19.55
C VAL A 161 9.71 16.82 -18.06
N VAL A 162 10.98 16.97 -17.68
CA VAL A 162 11.40 17.08 -16.28
C VAL A 162 12.04 18.45 -16.03
N ASN A 163 11.64 19.09 -14.92
CA ASN A 163 12.15 20.39 -14.50
C ASN A 163 12.40 20.45 -12.98
N THR A 164 12.74 21.61 -12.42
CA THR A 164 12.95 21.82 -11.00
C THR A 164 11.89 22.70 -10.34
N GLY A 165 10.79 22.98 -11.05
CA GLY A 165 9.58 23.56 -10.47
C GLY A 165 8.88 22.56 -9.54
N GLY A 166 7.64 22.84 -9.19
CA GLY A 166 6.84 21.95 -8.36
C GLY A 166 5.74 21.25 -9.14
N GLY A 167 5.30 20.11 -8.60
CA GLY A 167 4.11 19.42 -9.07
C GLY A 167 4.27 18.55 -10.30
N GLY A 168 3.15 18.15 -10.85
CA GLY A 168 3.00 17.37 -12.06
C GLY A 168 1.81 17.82 -12.90
N LEU A 169 1.84 17.48 -14.18
CA LEU A 169 0.75 17.74 -15.10
C LEU A 169 0.77 16.73 -16.23
N ALA A 170 -0.33 16.01 -16.42
CA ALA A 170 -0.41 15.02 -17.48
C ALA A 170 -1.74 15.01 -18.21
N GLY A 171 -1.68 14.69 -19.50
CA GLY A 171 -2.84 14.32 -20.28
C GLY A 171 -3.31 12.92 -19.92
N LEU A 172 -4.60 12.75 -19.63
CA LEU A 172 -5.15 11.44 -19.28
C LEU A 172 -5.31 10.55 -20.53
N GLY A 173 -4.59 9.42 -20.55
CA GLY A 173 -4.69 8.45 -21.63
C GLY A 173 -4.15 8.99 -22.97
N VAL A 174 -3.02 9.68 -22.96
CA VAL A 174 -2.39 10.26 -24.15
C VAL A 174 -1.32 9.39 -24.79
N LEU A 175 -0.91 8.30 -24.13
CA LEU A 175 0.01 7.33 -24.72
C LEU A 175 -0.41 6.98 -26.14
N CYS A 176 0.49 7.13 -27.11
CA CYS A 176 0.29 6.79 -28.53
C CYS A 176 -0.80 7.62 -29.24
N THR A 177 -1.19 8.75 -28.71
CA THR A 177 -2.12 9.70 -29.34
C THR A 177 -1.39 10.89 -29.98
N ALA A 178 -2.13 11.83 -30.51
CA ALA A 178 -1.56 13.10 -31.00
C ALA A 178 -0.98 13.95 -29.85
N GLU A 179 -1.55 13.82 -28.64
CA GLU A 179 -1.18 14.55 -27.41
C GLU A 179 -0.15 13.78 -26.57
N LYS A 180 0.54 12.79 -27.11
CA LYS A 180 1.48 11.90 -26.41
C LYS A 180 2.62 12.59 -25.66
N SER A 181 2.93 13.86 -25.98
CA SER A 181 3.94 14.68 -25.31
C SER A 181 3.39 15.49 -24.14
N ALA A 182 2.09 15.31 -23.80
CA ALA A 182 1.45 16.03 -22.69
C ALA A 182 1.76 15.33 -21.37
N GLY A 183 2.97 15.54 -20.85
CA GLY A 183 3.40 15.09 -19.54
C GLY A 183 4.57 15.93 -19.02
N MET A 184 4.48 16.36 -17.77
CA MET A 184 5.49 17.17 -17.09
C MET A 184 5.60 16.72 -15.62
N THR A 185 6.83 16.72 -15.11
CA THR A 185 7.08 16.55 -13.67
C THR A 185 8.20 17.49 -13.23
N GLY A 186 7.93 18.27 -12.18
CA GLY A 186 8.86 19.18 -11.55
C GLY A 186 9.10 18.87 -10.08
N SER A 187 10.32 19.16 -9.60
CA SER A 187 10.66 19.10 -8.20
C SER A 187 11.91 19.92 -7.91
N PRO A 188 11.92 20.75 -6.87
CA PRO A 188 13.16 21.44 -6.43
C PRO A 188 14.28 20.46 -6.04
N ASN A 189 13.95 19.19 -5.82
CA ASN A 189 14.89 18.13 -5.51
C ASN A 189 14.63 16.89 -6.39
N PRO A 190 14.90 16.94 -7.72
CA PRO A 190 14.49 15.92 -8.68
C PRO A 190 15.35 14.66 -8.63
N VAL A 191 15.43 14.01 -7.46
CA VAL A 191 16.21 12.80 -7.21
C VAL A 191 15.49 11.87 -6.25
N GLY A 192 15.81 10.58 -6.36
CA GLY A 192 15.27 9.55 -5.48
C GLY A 192 13.79 9.23 -5.75
N ASP A 193 13.26 8.30 -4.99
CA ASP A 193 11.93 7.76 -5.25
C ASP A 193 10.79 8.73 -4.90
N ALA A 194 11.04 9.72 -4.04
CA ALA A 194 10.10 10.82 -3.85
C ALA A 194 9.85 11.64 -5.13
N PHE A 195 10.80 11.64 -6.08
CA PHE A 195 10.62 12.20 -7.41
C PHE A 195 10.27 11.13 -8.45
N PHE A 196 11.01 10.02 -8.47
CA PHE A 196 10.86 9.01 -9.52
C PHE A 196 9.54 8.25 -9.45
N ILE A 197 9.04 7.98 -8.23
CA ILE A 197 7.85 7.16 -8.00
C ILE A 197 6.63 8.03 -7.67
N ASP A 198 6.76 8.94 -6.68
CA ASP A 198 5.61 9.72 -6.21
C ASP A 198 5.12 10.72 -7.26
N TYR A 199 6.02 11.15 -8.18
CA TYR A 199 5.67 12.10 -9.23
C TYR A 199 5.85 11.50 -10.64
N VAL A 200 7.06 11.14 -11.11
CA VAL A 200 7.24 10.75 -12.52
C VAL A 200 6.47 9.48 -12.89
N ALA A 201 6.51 8.45 -12.06
CA ALA A 201 5.71 7.23 -12.31
C ALA A 201 4.20 7.52 -12.22
N HIS A 202 3.79 8.46 -11.37
CA HIS A 202 2.41 8.93 -11.23
C HIS A 202 1.95 9.64 -12.51
N GLU A 203 2.67 10.67 -12.99
CA GLU A 203 2.30 11.41 -14.19
C GLU A 203 2.27 10.52 -15.45
N ILE A 204 3.24 9.61 -15.59
CA ILE A 204 3.20 8.61 -16.66
C ILE A 204 1.98 7.70 -16.48
N GLY A 205 1.55 7.40 -15.25
CA GLY A 205 0.31 6.68 -14.96
C GLY A 205 -0.92 7.37 -15.56
N HIS A 206 -1.02 8.70 -15.42
CA HIS A 206 -2.07 9.49 -16.09
C HIS A 206 -1.96 9.40 -17.61
N GLN A 207 -0.75 9.53 -18.16
CA GLN A 207 -0.53 9.36 -19.60
C GLN A 207 -0.97 7.97 -20.10
N PHE A 208 -0.92 6.95 -19.26
CA PHE A 208 -1.46 5.60 -19.51
C PHE A 208 -2.95 5.47 -19.20
N GLY A 209 -3.62 6.50 -18.68
CA GLY A 209 -5.07 6.56 -18.45
C GLY A 209 -5.52 6.16 -17.05
N ALA A 210 -4.63 6.12 -16.07
CA ALA A 210 -4.99 5.94 -14.67
C ALA A 210 -5.42 7.26 -14.04
N ASP A 211 -6.52 7.25 -13.30
CA ASP A 211 -7.00 8.37 -12.48
C ASP A 211 -6.47 8.27 -11.04
N HIS A 212 -6.67 9.34 -10.26
CA HIS A 212 -6.37 9.36 -8.83
C HIS A 212 -7.20 8.34 -8.05
N THR A 213 -6.59 7.72 -7.03
CA THR A 213 -7.22 6.66 -6.23
C THR A 213 -7.66 7.11 -4.84
N PHE A 214 -7.28 8.28 -4.39
CA PHE A 214 -7.51 8.78 -3.03
C PHE A 214 -8.94 9.30 -2.80
N ASN A 215 -9.42 9.19 -1.56
CA ASN A 215 -10.76 9.60 -1.15
C ASN A 215 -10.79 10.88 -0.28
N GLY A 216 -9.62 11.38 0.14
CA GLY A 216 -9.49 12.62 0.92
C GLY A 216 -9.74 13.88 0.12
N THR A 217 -9.97 14.99 0.83
CA THR A 217 -10.21 16.33 0.23
C THR A 217 -9.44 17.45 0.92
N THR A 218 -8.51 17.13 1.83
CA THR A 218 -7.66 18.14 2.50
C THR A 218 -6.33 18.32 1.78
N GLY A 219 -5.66 19.46 1.99
CA GLY A 219 -4.40 19.79 1.32
C GLY A 219 -4.54 19.71 -0.21
N SER A 220 -3.55 19.14 -0.86
CA SER A 220 -3.55 18.93 -2.32
C SER A 220 -4.58 17.91 -2.81
N CYS A 221 -5.17 17.08 -1.93
CA CYS A 221 -6.31 16.22 -2.26
C CYS A 221 -7.60 17.03 -2.55
N GLY A 222 -7.64 18.31 -2.17
CA GLY A 222 -8.74 19.25 -2.46
C GLY A 222 -8.69 19.79 -3.89
N GLY A 223 -9.42 20.90 -4.12
CA GLY A 223 -9.36 21.64 -5.38
C GLY A 223 -9.90 20.93 -6.62
N GLY A 224 -10.54 19.76 -6.47
CA GLY A 224 -11.06 18.98 -7.59
C GLY A 224 -10.16 17.83 -8.04
N ASN A 225 -9.08 17.57 -7.36
CA ASN A 225 -8.11 16.50 -7.70
C ASN A 225 -8.65 15.10 -7.36
N ARG A 226 -9.59 14.96 -6.43
CA ARG A 226 -10.26 13.70 -6.15
C ARG A 226 -11.17 13.27 -7.31
N GLU A 227 -10.93 12.10 -7.88
CA GLU A 227 -11.85 11.49 -8.85
C GLU A 227 -12.82 10.53 -8.13
N ALA A 228 -14.06 10.98 -7.92
CA ALA A 228 -15.06 10.26 -7.14
C ALA A 228 -15.36 8.83 -7.65
N SER A 229 -15.21 8.60 -8.95
CA SER A 229 -15.44 7.29 -9.58
C SER A 229 -14.26 6.34 -9.48
N GLN A 230 -13.15 6.81 -8.90
CA GLN A 230 -11.88 6.07 -8.77
C GLN A 230 -11.27 6.17 -7.36
N ALA A 231 -11.98 6.77 -6.40
CA ALA A 231 -11.51 7.04 -5.03
C ALA A 231 -11.61 5.78 -4.14
N TRP A 232 -10.74 4.80 -4.41
CA TRP A 232 -10.71 3.49 -3.75
C TRP A 232 -9.97 3.47 -2.41
N GLU A 233 -9.08 4.45 -2.18
CA GLU A 233 -8.19 4.49 -1.02
C GLU A 233 -8.64 5.56 -0.01
N PRO A 234 -8.70 5.24 1.31
CA PRO A 234 -9.01 6.24 2.34
C PRO A 234 -7.99 7.38 2.39
N GLY A 235 -8.43 8.58 2.77
CA GLY A 235 -7.57 9.75 2.97
C GLY A 235 -6.72 10.06 1.74
N SER A 236 -5.42 10.30 1.92
CA SER A 236 -4.48 10.54 0.83
C SER A 236 -4.25 9.33 -0.08
N GLY A 237 -4.70 8.13 0.33
CA GLY A 237 -4.23 6.90 -0.28
C GLY A 237 -2.75 6.63 0.00
N SER A 238 -2.20 5.60 -0.64
CA SER A 238 -0.81 5.17 -0.45
C SER A 238 -0.21 4.42 -1.66
N SER A 239 -0.96 4.16 -2.71
CA SER A 239 -0.46 3.63 -3.99
C SER A 239 0.13 4.74 -4.87
N ILE A 240 0.71 4.39 -6.03
CA ILE A 240 1.36 5.38 -6.92
C ILE A 240 0.38 6.45 -7.39
N MET A 241 -0.87 6.09 -7.74
CA MET A 241 -1.87 7.06 -8.22
C MET A 241 -2.60 7.79 -7.06
N ALA A 242 -2.06 7.73 -5.86
CA ALA A 242 -2.53 8.44 -4.69
C ALA A 242 -1.63 9.65 -4.37
N TYR A 243 -2.00 10.44 -3.37
CA TYR A 243 -1.33 11.68 -2.96
C TYR A 243 -0.69 11.58 -1.57
N ALA A 244 0.02 10.48 -1.31
CA ALA A 244 0.69 10.28 -0.03
C ALA A 244 1.69 11.40 0.27
N GLY A 245 1.52 12.08 1.41
CA GLY A 245 2.39 13.13 1.91
C GLY A 245 1.99 14.56 1.55
N ILE A 246 0.93 14.75 0.74
CA ILE A 246 0.51 16.09 0.29
C ILE A 246 -0.98 16.41 0.56
N CYS A 247 -1.68 15.56 1.32
CA CYS A 247 -3.09 15.78 1.70
C CYS A 247 -3.26 16.33 3.13
N GLY A 248 -2.21 16.91 3.72
CA GLY A 248 -2.29 17.54 5.04
C GLY A 248 -2.71 16.57 6.14
N GLU A 249 -3.79 16.87 6.87
CA GLU A 249 -4.21 16.01 7.98
C GLU A 249 -4.68 14.61 7.56
N GLU A 250 -5.09 14.41 6.30
CA GLU A 250 -5.52 13.12 5.78
C GLU A 250 -4.36 12.27 5.23
N ASP A 251 -3.12 12.73 5.30
CA ASP A 251 -1.97 11.93 4.88
C ASP A 251 -1.85 10.64 5.68
N LEU A 252 -1.81 9.51 4.98
CA LEU A 252 -1.61 8.20 5.57
C LEU A 252 -0.14 7.91 5.84
N GLN A 253 0.74 8.46 5.03
CA GLN A 253 2.20 8.31 5.06
C GLN A 253 2.86 9.39 4.20
N ALA A 254 4.17 9.55 4.34
CA ALA A 254 4.91 10.63 3.69
C ALA A 254 5.19 10.43 2.19
N ASN A 255 5.22 9.20 1.68
CA ASN A 255 5.51 8.86 0.29
C ASN A 255 4.64 7.69 -0.16
N SER A 256 4.37 7.59 -1.47
CA SER A 256 3.65 6.46 -2.06
C SER A 256 4.43 5.15 -1.92
N LEU A 257 3.72 4.04 -1.80
CA LEU A 257 4.30 2.72 -2.01
C LEU A 257 4.60 2.55 -3.51
N PRO A 258 5.73 1.94 -3.91
CA PRO A 258 6.09 1.81 -5.32
C PRO A 258 5.27 0.70 -6.01
N TYR A 259 3.96 0.73 -5.86
CA TYR A 259 3.01 -0.22 -6.42
C TYR A 259 1.75 0.50 -6.88
N PHE A 260 1.23 0.08 -8.04
CA PHE A 260 -0.08 0.52 -8.49
C PHE A 260 -1.20 -0.25 -7.78
N HIS A 261 -2.27 0.45 -7.41
CA HIS A 261 -3.52 -0.18 -7.04
C HIS A 261 -4.06 -0.99 -8.23
N SER A 262 -4.69 -2.14 -7.98
CA SER A 262 -5.21 -3.01 -9.06
C SER A 262 -6.14 -2.29 -10.01
N LYS A 263 -6.90 -1.31 -9.52
CA LYS A 263 -7.81 -0.50 -10.36
C LYS A 263 -7.05 0.43 -11.31
N SER A 264 -5.91 0.97 -10.88
CA SER A 264 -5.02 1.74 -11.77
C SER A 264 -4.41 0.83 -12.85
N ILE A 265 -4.02 -0.39 -12.49
CA ILE A 265 -3.54 -1.39 -13.44
C ILE A 265 -4.62 -1.70 -14.48
N GLU A 266 -5.89 -1.90 -14.07
CA GLU A 266 -7.01 -2.10 -14.98
C GLU A 266 -7.17 -0.95 -15.98
N GLN A 267 -7.12 0.31 -15.50
CA GLN A 267 -7.27 1.50 -16.35
C GLN A 267 -6.13 1.60 -17.38
N MET A 268 -4.89 1.46 -16.93
CA MET A 268 -3.72 1.51 -17.81
C MET A 268 -3.76 0.40 -18.87
N ARG A 269 -4.08 -0.81 -18.49
CA ARG A 269 -4.20 -1.93 -19.43
C ARG A 269 -5.34 -1.75 -20.42
N ALA A 270 -6.46 -1.21 -19.98
CA ALA A 270 -7.56 -0.88 -20.87
C ALA A 270 -7.16 0.20 -21.89
N HIS A 271 -6.35 1.18 -21.51
CA HIS A 271 -5.79 2.15 -22.46
C HIS A 271 -4.80 1.49 -23.41
N MET A 272 -3.85 0.69 -22.92
CA MET A 272 -2.90 -0.07 -23.75
C MET A 272 -3.62 -0.95 -24.78
N ALA A 273 -4.74 -1.57 -24.41
CA ALA A 273 -5.55 -2.37 -25.33
C ALA A 273 -6.21 -1.53 -26.44
N ARG A 274 -6.61 -0.29 -26.14
CA ARG A 274 -7.15 0.65 -27.16
C ARG A 274 -6.10 1.08 -28.17
N VAL A 275 -4.84 1.17 -27.76
CA VAL A 275 -3.69 1.55 -28.61
C VAL A 275 -2.79 0.36 -28.92
N ALA A 276 -3.34 -0.84 -29.05
CA ALA A 276 -2.62 -2.10 -29.12
C ALA A 276 -1.59 -2.19 -30.27
N SER A 277 -1.79 -1.43 -31.36
CA SER A 277 -0.86 -1.35 -32.49
C SER A 277 0.40 -0.50 -32.21
N CYS A 278 0.40 0.26 -31.12
CA CYS A 278 1.52 1.09 -30.71
C CYS A 278 2.47 0.32 -29.79
N GLY A 279 3.73 0.77 -29.75
CA GLY A 279 4.78 0.05 -29.06
C GLY A 279 5.17 -1.27 -29.74
N THR A 280 6.14 -1.96 -29.15
CA THR A 280 6.64 -3.24 -29.67
C THR A 280 6.33 -4.34 -28.67
N SER A 281 5.69 -5.42 -29.12
CA SER A 281 5.43 -6.60 -28.30
C SER A 281 6.68 -7.48 -28.21
N GLN A 282 7.02 -7.84 -26.97
CA GLN A 282 8.03 -8.85 -26.68
C GLN A 282 7.36 -10.05 -26.01
N SER A 283 7.41 -11.21 -26.65
CA SER A 283 6.95 -12.45 -26.03
C SER A 283 7.88 -12.84 -24.87
N LEU A 284 7.28 -13.20 -23.76
CA LEU A 284 7.95 -13.74 -22.58
C LEU A 284 7.60 -15.22 -22.40
N THR A 285 8.52 -15.98 -21.81
CA THR A 285 8.26 -17.38 -21.41
C THR A 285 7.66 -17.45 -20.01
N ASN A 286 6.85 -16.47 -19.65
CA ASN A 286 6.23 -16.33 -18.36
C ASN A 286 4.73 -16.62 -18.44
N ASN A 287 4.17 -17.22 -17.39
CA ASN A 287 2.74 -17.41 -17.21
C ASN A 287 2.26 -16.53 -16.06
N ALA A 288 1.10 -15.90 -16.23
CA ALA A 288 0.50 -15.17 -15.13
C ALA A 288 0.16 -16.10 -13.96
N PRO A 289 0.27 -15.62 -12.70
CA PRO A 289 -0.10 -16.41 -11.54
C PRO A 289 -1.60 -16.75 -11.57
N GLN A 290 -1.95 -17.91 -11.02
CA GLN A 290 -3.32 -18.24 -10.69
C GLN A 290 -3.62 -17.78 -9.26
N VAL A 291 -4.78 -17.15 -9.07
CA VAL A 291 -5.17 -16.59 -7.77
C VAL A 291 -6.63 -16.90 -7.47
N ALA A 292 -6.93 -17.16 -6.20
CA ALA A 292 -8.28 -17.37 -5.70
C ALA A 292 -8.46 -16.57 -4.39
N ALA A 293 -9.42 -15.65 -4.39
CA ALA A 293 -9.80 -14.86 -3.22
C ALA A 293 -10.60 -15.69 -2.18
N GLY A 294 -11.18 -16.80 -2.61
CA GLY A 294 -12.03 -17.65 -1.77
C GLY A 294 -13.51 -17.32 -1.88
N ASN A 295 -14.29 -17.72 -0.87
CA ASN A 295 -15.73 -17.52 -0.84
C ASN A 295 -16.12 -16.15 -0.32
N ASP A 296 -17.35 -15.74 -0.59
CA ASP A 296 -18.00 -14.60 0.06
C ASP A 296 -18.42 -14.98 1.49
N TYR A 297 -18.38 -14.02 2.43
CA TYR A 297 -18.67 -14.26 3.84
C TYR A 297 -19.64 -13.22 4.41
N VAL A 298 -20.28 -13.58 5.53
CA VAL A 298 -21.07 -12.67 6.36
C VAL A 298 -20.38 -12.55 7.70
N ILE A 299 -20.05 -11.34 8.13
CA ILE A 299 -19.34 -11.07 9.39
C ILE A 299 -20.11 -10.09 10.29
N PRO A 300 -19.91 -10.12 11.62
CA PRO A 300 -20.47 -9.11 12.51
C PRO A 300 -19.72 -7.78 12.37
N ALA A 301 -20.44 -6.66 12.55
CA ALA A 301 -19.86 -5.33 12.63
C ALA A 301 -18.88 -5.18 13.80
N ASN A 302 -17.98 -4.20 13.73
CA ASN A 302 -17.02 -3.85 14.78
C ASN A 302 -16.15 -5.05 15.27
N THR A 303 -15.89 -5.99 14.39
CA THR A 303 -15.18 -7.22 14.71
C THR A 303 -14.05 -7.43 13.70
N PRO A 304 -12.83 -7.78 14.15
CA PRO A 304 -11.72 -8.03 13.24
C PRO A 304 -11.92 -9.32 12.45
N PHE A 305 -11.36 -9.34 11.24
CA PHE A 305 -11.41 -10.50 10.35
C PHE A 305 -10.11 -10.67 9.57
N VAL A 306 -9.90 -11.86 9.01
CA VAL A 306 -8.72 -12.20 8.19
C VAL A 306 -9.20 -12.58 6.80
N LEU A 307 -8.83 -11.80 5.80
CA LEU A 307 -8.97 -12.21 4.40
C LEU A 307 -7.95 -13.30 4.12
N LYS A 308 -8.38 -14.38 3.46
CA LYS A 308 -7.55 -15.53 3.14
C LYS A 308 -7.76 -15.91 1.69
N GLY A 309 -6.68 -15.96 0.94
CA GLY A 309 -6.70 -16.40 -0.43
C GLY A 309 -5.66 -17.50 -0.70
N ALA A 310 -5.50 -17.82 -1.96
CA ALA A 310 -4.49 -18.74 -2.44
C ALA A 310 -3.94 -18.27 -3.78
N GLY A 311 -2.72 -18.66 -4.09
CA GLY A 311 -2.14 -18.43 -5.40
C GLY A 311 -1.11 -19.48 -5.73
N ALA A 312 -0.92 -19.73 -7.02
CA ALA A 312 0.08 -20.63 -7.56
C ALA A 312 0.61 -20.06 -8.87
N ASP A 313 1.85 -20.35 -9.17
CA ASP A 313 2.51 -19.98 -10.40
C ASP A 313 2.97 -21.23 -11.16
N LEU A 314 2.72 -21.27 -12.46
CA LEU A 314 3.10 -22.42 -13.31
C LEU A 314 4.61 -22.51 -13.53
N ASP A 315 5.29 -21.36 -13.50
CA ASP A 315 6.74 -21.25 -13.65
C ASP A 315 7.46 -21.38 -12.29
N GLN A 316 6.69 -21.53 -11.20
CA GLN A 316 7.16 -21.61 -9.83
C GLN A 316 7.84 -20.30 -9.35
N ASP A 317 7.43 -19.17 -9.88
CA ASP A 317 7.93 -17.87 -9.46
C ASP A 317 7.42 -17.51 -8.05
N PRO A 318 8.22 -16.84 -7.23
CA PRO A 318 7.79 -16.36 -5.94
C PRO A 318 6.68 -15.31 -6.09
N LEU A 319 5.51 -15.58 -5.51
CA LEU A 319 4.38 -14.68 -5.58
C LEU A 319 4.39 -13.66 -4.43
N SER A 320 3.92 -12.46 -4.75
CA SER A 320 3.56 -11.45 -3.77
C SER A 320 2.09 -11.07 -3.91
N TYR A 321 1.43 -10.81 -2.76
CA TYR A 321 -0.02 -10.65 -2.70
C TYR A 321 -0.41 -9.33 -2.05
N THR A 322 -1.45 -8.70 -2.60
CA THR A 322 -2.09 -7.52 -2.01
C THR A 322 -3.58 -7.77 -1.92
N TRP A 323 -4.17 -7.60 -0.73
CA TRP A 323 -5.62 -7.46 -0.57
C TRP A 323 -5.97 -5.98 -0.59
N GLU A 324 -6.80 -5.58 -1.51
CA GLU A 324 -7.20 -4.20 -1.77
C GLU A 324 -8.72 -4.06 -1.60
N GLN A 325 -9.16 -2.99 -0.95
CA GLN A 325 -10.58 -2.64 -0.96
C GLN A 325 -10.90 -1.92 -2.26
N ILE A 326 -12.01 -2.30 -2.91
CA ILE A 326 -12.46 -1.74 -4.18
C ILE A 326 -13.87 -1.13 -4.09
N ASP A 327 -14.22 -0.61 -2.92
CA ASP A 327 -15.44 0.15 -2.71
C ASP A 327 -15.22 1.63 -3.02
N LEU A 328 -16.28 2.26 -3.54
CA LEU A 328 -16.37 3.70 -3.72
C LEU A 328 -17.37 4.27 -2.71
N GLY A 329 -17.17 5.52 -2.30
CA GLY A 329 -18.09 6.14 -1.36
C GLY A 329 -17.92 7.64 -1.25
N THR A 330 -18.52 8.20 -0.19
CA THR A 330 -18.41 9.62 0.12
C THR A 330 -16.99 10.00 0.47
N GLU A 331 -16.61 11.21 0.17
CA GLU A 331 -15.29 11.79 0.48
C GLU A 331 -15.02 11.86 1.99
N SER A 332 -13.77 11.78 2.38
CA SER A 332 -13.31 12.22 3.70
C SER A 332 -12.74 13.64 3.63
N PHE A 333 -12.81 14.36 4.76
CA PHE A 333 -12.40 15.77 4.87
C PHE A 333 -11.67 16.05 6.19
N SER A 334 -11.30 15.01 6.91
CA SER A 334 -10.50 15.04 8.13
C SER A 334 -10.19 13.62 8.58
N VAL A 335 -9.20 13.43 9.45
CA VAL A 335 -8.91 12.12 10.08
C VAL A 335 -10.15 11.56 10.79
N ALA A 336 -10.92 12.41 11.48
CA ALA A 336 -12.12 11.99 12.18
C ALA A 336 -13.26 11.54 11.25
N SER A 337 -13.26 11.96 9.99
CA SER A 337 -14.25 11.56 8.99
C SER A 337 -13.89 10.25 8.27
N MET A 338 -12.66 9.74 8.41
CA MET A 338 -12.27 8.43 7.86
C MET A 338 -12.84 7.27 8.69
N VAL A 339 -14.16 7.24 8.82
CA VAL A 339 -14.93 6.23 9.57
C VAL A 339 -16.01 5.63 8.66
N ASP A 340 -16.56 4.50 9.06
CA ASP A 340 -17.65 3.85 8.31
C ASP A 340 -18.94 4.65 8.36
N ASP A 341 -19.34 5.19 7.22
CA ASP A 341 -20.62 5.87 6.98
C ASP A 341 -21.61 5.04 6.15
N GLY A 342 -21.25 3.77 5.89
CA GLY A 342 -22.01 2.85 5.04
C GLY A 342 -21.55 2.81 3.57
N SER A 343 -20.63 3.71 3.15
CA SER A 343 -20.17 3.78 1.75
C SER A 343 -18.66 3.89 1.59
N ARG A 344 -17.98 4.69 2.42
CA ARG A 344 -16.53 4.98 2.28
C ARG A 344 -15.64 3.74 2.22
N PRO A 345 -14.50 3.81 1.50
CA PRO A 345 -13.42 2.84 1.70
C PRO A 345 -12.88 2.95 3.13
N LEU A 346 -12.61 1.81 3.77
CA LEU A 346 -12.23 1.71 5.18
C LEU A 346 -10.80 1.27 5.42
N PHE A 347 -10.15 0.68 4.40
CA PHE A 347 -8.86 0.02 4.56
C PHE A 347 -7.88 0.49 3.51
N ARG A 348 -6.80 1.11 3.97
CA ARG A 348 -5.71 1.61 3.14
C ARG A 348 -5.05 0.51 2.31
N PHE A 349 -4.49 0.88 1.17
CA PHE A 349 -3.57 0.04 0.43
C PHE A 349 -2.29 -0.20 1.26
N VAL A 350 -1.70 -1.39 1.16
CA VAL A 350 -0.46 -1.79 1.84
C VAL A 350 0.47 -2.51 0.87
N ALA A 351 1.77 -2.49 1.16
CA ALA A 351 2.74 -3.20 0.35
C ALA A 351 2.41 -4.70 0.25
N PRO A 352 2.67 -5.34 -0.90
CA PRO A 352 2.48 -6.77 -1.07
C PRO A 352 3.28 -7.60 -0.07
N THR A 353 2.73 -8.76 0.29
CA THR A 353 3.37 -9.75 1.18
C THR A 353 3.49 -11.10 0.48
N SER A 354 4.35 -11.98 0.97
CA SER A 354 4.47 -13.35 0.47
C SER A 354 3.32 -14.27 0.92
N ALA A 355 2.53 -13.85 1.92
CA ALA A 355 1.35 -14.59 2.38
C ALA A 355 0.08 -14.01 1.76
N PRO A 356 -0.83 -14.85 1.23
CA PRO A 356 -2.10 -14.40 0.65
C PRO A 356 -3.16 -14.10 1.73
N GLU A 357 -2.74 -13.58 2.89
CA GLU A 357 -3.62 -13.26 4.01
C GLU A 357 -3.47 -11.79 4.42
N ARG A 358 -4.57 -11.18 4.87
CA ARG A 358 -4.56 -9.83 5.45
C ARG A 358 -5.54 -9.73 6.60
N THR A 359 -5.05 -9.34 7.78
CA THR A 359 -5.88 -9.03 8.95
C THR A 359 -6.40 -7.60 8.87
N LEU A 360 -7.68 -7.41 9.12
CA LEU A 360 -8.39 -6.13 9.06
C LEU A 360 -9.26 -5.89 10.32
N PRO A 361 -9.11 -4.75 11.02
CA PRO A 361 -7.97 -3.84 10.91
C PRO A 361 -6.64 -4.56 11.13
N SER A 362 -5.52 -3.90 10.80
CA SER A 362 -4.19 -4.52 10.85
C SER A 362 -3.86 -5.10 12.23
N LEU A 363 -3.10 -6.19 12.28
CA LEU A 363 -2.72 -6.82 13.54
C LEU A 363 -2.03 -5.83 14.50
N PRO A 364 -1.11 -4.94 14.09
CA PRO A 364 -0.58 -3.92 14.98
C PRO A 364 -1.66 -3.01 15.59
N SER A 365 -2.67 -2.61 14.80
CA SER A 365 -3.82 -1.83 15.29
C SER A 365 -4.60 -2.57 16.39
N LEU A 366 -4.83 -3.86 16.21
CA LEU A 366 -5.52 -4.70 17.19
C LEU A 366 -4.68 -4.88 18.47
N LEU A 367 -3.37 -5.07 18.34
CA LEU A 367 -2.47 -5.29 19.47
C LEU A 367 -2.26 -4.03 20.32
N THR A 368 -2.29 -2.86 19.70
CA THR A 368 -2.13 -1.56 20.39
C THR A 368 -3.46 -0.94 20.80
N ASN A 369 -4.58 -1.54 20.35
CA ASN A 369 -5.93 -0.98 20.48
C ASN A 369 -6.04 0.46 19.93
N THR A 370 -5.29 0.73 18.86
CA THR A 370 -5.26 2.02 18.18
C THR A 370 -5.23 1.77 16.68
N LEU A 371 -6.26 2.22 15.97
CA LEU A 371 -6.31 2.05 14.52
C LEU A 371 -5.21 2.84 13.82
N ALA A 372 -4.59 2.23 12.83
CA ALA A 372 -3.71 2.95 11.93
C ALA A 372 -4.53 3.96 11.11
N LYS A 373 -3.92 5.08 10.73
CA LYS A 373 -4.56 6.06 9.86
C LYS A 373 -4.92 5.41 8.51
N GLY A 374 -6.15 5.60 8.06
CA GLY A 374 -6.68 4.92 6.87
C GLY A 374 -7.18 3.50 7.14
N GLU A 375 -7.39 3.12 8.41
CA GLU A 375 -8.14 1.94 8.81
C GLU A 375 -9.34 2.33 9.68
N ALA A 376 -10.49 1.72 9.45
CA ALA A 376 -11.69 1.93 10.25
C ALA A 376 -12.43 0.61 10.50
N TRP A 377 -13.20 0.58 11.60
CA TRP A 377 -14.10 -0.54 11.88
C TRP A 377 -15.28 -0.53 10.91
N PRO A 378 -15.62 -1.65 10.26
CA PRO A 378 -16.90 -1.79 9.56
C PRO A 378 -18.02 -1.84 10.61
N ALA A 379 -18.73 -0.72 10.78
CA ALA A 379 -19.69 -0.52 11.87
C ALA A 379 -21.16 -0.56 11.41
N THR A 380 -21.39 -0.45 10.11
CA THR A 380 -22.72 -0.39 9.50
C THR A 380 -23.09 -1.69 8.80
N ASN A 381 -24.38 -1.87 8.49
CA ASN A 381 -24.80 -2.92 7.56
C ASN A 381 -24.39 -2.51 6.15
N ARG A 382 -23.43 -3.23 5.56
CA ARG A 382 -22.93 -2.93 4.22
C ARG A 382 -22.25 -4.11 3.56
N GLU A 383 -22.04 -4.05 2.27
CA GLU A 383 -21.13 -4.90 1.53
C GLU A 383 -19.76 -4.23 1.46
N LEU A 384 -18.70 -4.99 1.67
CA LEU A 384 -17.31 -4.62 1.41
C LEU A 384 -16.80 -5.49 0.27
N ASN A 385 -16.20 -4.88 -0.72
CA ASN A 385 -15.64 -5.58 -1.88
C ASN A 385 -14.12 -5.53 -1.78
N PHE A 386 -13.51 -6.70 -1.77
CA PHE A 386 -12.06 -6.86 -1.72
C PHE A 386 -11.55 -7.56 -2.96
N ARG A 387 -10.35 -7.22 -3.35
CA ARG A 387 -9.60 -7.85 -4.42
C ARG A 387 -8.29 -8.40 -3.90
N LEU A 388 -8.02 -9.67 -4.16
CA LEU A 388 -6.71 -10.28 -4.03
C LEU A 388 -5.96 -10.15 -5.35
N THR A 389 -4.84 -9.44 -5.33
CA THR A 389 -3.94 -9.31 -6.48
C THR A 389 -2.65 -10.07 -6.22
N ALA A 390 -2.29 -10.99 -7.11
CA ALA A 390 -1.01 -11.71 -7.08
C ALA A 390 -0.09 -11.21 -8.20
N ARG A 391 1.19 -11.06 -7.89
CA ARG A 391 2.26 -10.63 -8.80
C ARG A 391 3.40 -11.64 -8.75
N ASP A 392 3.93 -12.03 -9.92
CA ASP A 392 5.09 -12.92 -10.06
C ASP A 392 6.44 -12.18 -10.11
N GLY A 393 6.41 -10.82 -10.13
CA GLY A 393 7.61 -9.99 -10.28
C GLY A 393 8.20 -9.97 -11.69
N LYS A 394 7.60 -10.63 -12.66
CA LYS A 394 8.03 -10.73 -14.07
C LYS A 394 7.05 -10.11 -15.06
N GLY A 395 6.02 -9.45 -14.55
CA GLY A 395 4.98 -8.79 -15.34
C GLY A 395 3.67 -9.56 -15.41
N GLY A 396 3.60 -10.75 -14.82
CA GLY A 396 2.35 -11.47 -14.60
C GLY A 396 1.62 -10.92 -13.38
N VAL A 397 0.39 -10.46 -13.59
CA VAL A 397 -0.49 -9.94 -12.54
C VAL A 397 -1.88 -10.52 -12.72
N SER A 398 -2.39 -11.19 -11.71
CA SER A 398 -3.75 -11.75 -11.70
C SER A 398 -4.51 -11.31 -10.46
N SER A 399 -5.82 -11.25 -10.56
CA SER A 399 -6.68 -10.87 -9.45
C SER A 399 -7.97 -11.67 -9.40
N ASP A 400 -8.49 -11.82 -8.17
CA ASP A 400 -9.81 -12.39 -7.90
C ASP A 400 -10.49 -11.61 -6.78
N ASP A 401 -11.82 -11.56 -6.78
CA ASP A 401 -12.61 -10.70 -5.91
C ASP A 401 -13.38 -11.52 -4.86
N MET A 402 -13.52 -10.94 -3.66
CA MET A 402 -14.32 -11.47 -2.55
C MET A 402 -15.26 -10.40 -2.02
N LYS A 403 -16.45 -10.79 -1.61
CA LYS A 403 -17.44 -9.95 -0.93
C LYS A 403 -17.56 -10.30 0.53
N ILE A 404 -17.63 -9.28 1.36
CA ILE A 404 -17.90 -9.42 2.78
C ILE A 404 -19.19 -8.64 3.11
N GLN A 405 -20.24 -9.36 3.50
CA GLN A 405 -21.44 -8.74 4.03
C GLN A 405 -21.26 -8.47 5.52
N VAL A 406 -21.24 -7.21 5.91
CA VAL A 406 -21.21 -6.80 7.32
C VAL A 406 -22.63 -6.70 7.86
N VAL A 407 -22.86 -7.31 9.02
CA VAL A 407 -24.15 -7.27 9.73
C VAL A 407 -23.96 -6.66 11.11
N ASN A 408 -24.63 -5.54 11.36
CA ASN A 408 -24.63 -4.93 12.68
C ASN A 408 -25.63 -5.65 13.59
N THR A 409 -25.11 -6.51 14.46
CA THR A 409 -25.89 -7.27 15.45
C THR A 409 -26.12 -6.50 16.75
N GLY A 410 -25.72 -5.22 16.82
CA GLY A 410 -25.80 -4.36 18.00
C GLY A 410 -24.63 -4.52 18.98
N LYS A 411 -23.76 -5.53 18.79
CA LYS A 411 -22.57 -5.79 19.60
C LYS A 411 -21.45 -6.35 18.74
N ALA A 412 -20.20 -6.14 19.17
CA ALA A 412 -19.04 -6.80 18.57
C ALA A 412 -18.87 -8.23 19.12
N PHE A 413 -18.40 -9.14 18.30
CA PHE A 413 -17.88 -10.43 18.76
C PHE A 413 -16.54 -10.18 19.46
N ALA A 414 -16.48 -10.35 20.78
CA ALA A 414 -15.35 -9.90 21.58
C ALA A 414 -15.05 -10.83 22.75
N LEU A 415 -13.79 -11.00 23.11
CA LEU A 415 -13.37 -11.65 24.35
C LEU A 415 -13.82 -10.82 25.57
N THR A 416 -14.40 -11.48 26.57
CA THR A 416 -14.90 -10.86 27.80
C THR A 416 -14.13 -11.32 29.05
N SER A 417 -13.53 -12.52 29.03
CA SER A 417 -12.71 -13.05 30.12
C SER A 417 -11.74 -14.13 29.59
N PRO A 418 -10.52 -14.26 30.12
CA PRO A 418 -9.87 -13.34 31.05
C PRO A 418 -9.33 -12.11 30.30
N LEU A 419 -9.45 -10.94 30.92
CA LEU A 419 -8.89 -9.69 30.35
C LEU A 419 -7.62 -9.22 31.08
N VAL A 420 -7.55 -9.44 32.40
CA VAL A 420 -6.44 -9.01 33.25
C VAL A 420 -5.95 -10.08 34.22
N THR A 421 -6.71 -11.18 34.40
CA THR A 421 -6.37 -12.27 35.31
C THR A 421 -5.21 -13.08 34.74
N PRO A 422 -4.14 -13.37 35.49
CA PRO A 422 -3.07 -14.25 35.06
C PRO A 422 -3.59 -15.64 34.67
N LEU A 423 -3.04 -16.19 33.58
CA LEU A 423 -3.26 -17.56 33.18
C LEU A 423 -2.30 -18.48 33.92
N ALA A 424 -2.76 -19.65 34.34
CA ALA A 424 -1.92 -20.64 35.00
C ALA A 424 -1.49 -21.73 34.01
N ALA A 425 -0.18 -21.79 33.69
CA ALA A 425 0.38 -22.81 32.80
C ALA A 425 0.10 -24.22 33.34
N GLY A 426 -0.27 -25.14 32.44
CA GLY A 426 -0.64 -26.51 32.78
C GLY A 426 -2.02 -26.67 33.45
N GLN A 427 -2.81 -25.59 33.56
CA GLN A 427 -4.13 -25.62 34.20
C GLN A 427 -5.24 -25.36 33.20
N THR A 428 -6.44 -25.87 33.55
CA THR A 428 -7.67 -25.54 32.82
C THR A 428 -8.10 -24.12 33.16
N GLN A 429 -8.39 -23.33 32.12
CA GLN A 429 -8.87 -21.97 32.20
C GLN A 429 -10.17 -21.84 31.41
N THR A 430 -11.16 -21.14 31.97
CA THR A 430 -12.36 -20.76 31.22
C THR A 430 -12.06 -19.48 30.44
N ILE A 431 -12.41 -19.48 29.14
CA ILE A 431 -12.34 -18.33 28.25
C ILE A 431 -13.76 -17.98 27.86
N ASP A 432 -14.17 -16.73 28.10
CA ASP A 432 -15.50 -16.23 27.79
C ASP A 432 -15.45 -15.16 26.68
N TRP A 433 -16.51 -15.12 25.85
CA TRP A 433 -16.69 -14.13 24.79
C TRP A 433 -18.15 -13.73 24.62
N ASP A 434 -18.40 -12.53 24.13
CA ASP A 434 -19.74 -12.14 23.67
C ASP A 434 -19.97 -12.77 22.29
N VAL A 435 -20.97 -13.61 22.19
CA VAL A 435 -21.37 -14.28 20.94
C VAL A 435 -21.93 -13.28 19.93
N ALA A 436 -22.45 -12.14 20.38
CA ALA A 436 -22.99 -11.07 19.55
C ALA A 436 -24.01 -11.54 18.50
N GLY A 437 -24.79 -12.59 18.79
CA GLY A 437 -25.75 -13.17 17.87
C GLY A 437 -25.16 -13.87 16.64
N THR A 438 -23.84 -14.09 16.61
CA THR A 438 -23.14 -14.66 15.44
C THR A 438 -23.44 -16.13 15.21
N ASN A 439 -23.97 -16.85 16.21
CA ASN A 439 -24.38 -18.26 16.12
C ASN A 439 -25.72 -18.49 15.41
N ALA A 440 -26.37 -17.42 14.97
CA ALA A 440 -27.64 -17.46 14.23
C ALA A 440 -27.48 -16.84 12.82
N ALA A 441 -28.51 -17.03 11.98
CA ALA A 441 -28.57 -16.38 10.66
C ALA A 441 -28.55 -14.86 10.77
N PRO A 442 -27.91 -14.16 9.82
CA PRO A 442 -27.30 -14.67 8.60
C PRO A 442 -25.83 -15.12 8.73
N ILE A 443 -25.19 -14.94 9.91
CA ILE A 443 -23.75 -15.22 10.11
C ILE A 443 -23.50 -16.73 10.28
N ASN A 444 -24.34 -17.43 11.08
CA ASN A 444 -24.35 -18.89 11.25
C ASN A 444 -23.05 -19.50 11.79
N CYS A 445 -22.25 -18.77 12.55
CA CYS A 445 -21.06 -19.29 13.19
C CYS A 445 -21.43 -20.20 14.37
N SER A 446 -21.56 -21.48 14.14
CA SER A 446 -21.96 -22.45 15.17
C SER A 446 -20.82 -22.94 16.06
N LYS A 447 -19.58 -22.85 15.57
CA LYS A 447 -18.37 -23.33 16.23
C LYS A 447 -17.27 -22.31 16.21
N VAL A 448 -16.42 -22.34 17.24
CA VAL A 448 -15.24 -21.50 17.37
C VAL A 448 -14.00 -22.31 17.72
N ASP A 449 -12.86 -21.79 17.33
CA ASP A 449 -11.55 -22.29 17.70
C ASP A 449 -10.85 -21.27 18.62
N LEU A 450 -10.23 -21.77 19.68
CA LEU A 450 -9.53 -20.97 20.66
C LEU A 450 -8.03 -21.12 20.49
N TYR A 451 -7.32 -20.00 20.47
CA TYR A 451 -5.87 -19.96 20.26
C TYR A 451 -5.16 -19.11 21.30
N MET A 452 -3.87 -19.36 21.46
CA MET A 452 -2.94 -18.54 22.24
C MET A 452 -1.71 -18.18 21.38
N THR A 453 -1.24 -16.94 21.49
CA THR A 453 0.05 -16.51 20.97
C THR A 453 0.93 -16.01 22.10
N ARG A 454 2.26 -16.13 21.93
CA ARG A 454 3.28 -15.62 22.85
C ARG A 454 4.26 -14.65 22.15
N ASP A 455 4.11 -14.47 20.86
CA ASP A 455 4.95 -13.69 19.97
C ASP A 455 4.17 -12.61 19.19
N GLU A 456 3.21 -11.97 19.88
CA GLU A 456 2.40 -10.88 19.34
C GLU A 456 1.63 -11.27 18.06
N GLY A 457 1.19 -12.53 17.99
CA GLY A 457 0.35 -12.99 16.88
C GLY A 457 1.10 -13.45 15.63
N VAL A 458 2.42 -13.57 15.69
CA VAL A 458 3.21 -14.18 14.61
C VAL A 458 2.85 -15.66 14.48
N ASN A 459 2.79 -16.37 15.62
CA ASN A 459 2.35 -17.76 15.67
C ASN A 459 1.18 -17.94 16.65
N TRP A 460 0.23 -18.79 16.26
CA TRP A 460 -0.94 -19.12 17.07
C TRP A 460 -0.98 -20.61 17.37
N THR A 461 -0.98 -20.95 18.66
CA THR A 461 -1.16 -22.33 19.13
C THR A 461 -2.64 -22.59 19.38
N LEU A 462 -3.21 -23.61 18.74
CA LEU A 462 -4.58 -24.06 18.99
C LEU A 462 -4.69 -24.64 20.40
N LEU A 463 -5.59 -24.09 21.20
CA LEU A 463 -5.91 -24.57 22.55
C LEU A 463 -7.09 -25.55 22.53
N ALA A 464 -8.14 -25.21 21.78
CA ALA A 464 -9.31 -26.07 21.58
C ALA A 464 -9.97 -25.73 20.25
N GLY A 465 -10.26 -26.72 19.44
CA GLY A 465 -10.94 -26.57 18.15
C GLY A 465 -12.41 -27.03 18.21
N GLY A 466 -13.25 -26.43 17.34
CA GLY A 466 -14.63 -26.85 17.11
C GLY A 466 -15.56 -26.72 18.33
N GLN A 467 -15.27 -25.81 19.25
CA GLN A 467 -16.11 -25.59 20.42
C GLN A 467 -17.44 -24.94 20.04
N PRO A 468 -18.56 -25.26 20.69
CA PRO A 468 -19.80 -24.54 20.43
C PRO A 468 -19.64 -23.04 20.64
N ASN A 469 -20.20 -22.21 19.72
CA ASN A 469 -20.25 -20.77 19.90
C ASN A 469 -21.34 -20.36 20.90
N SER A 470 -21.12 -20.72 22.16
CA SER A 470 -22.07 -20.52 23.28
C SER A 470 -21.65 -19.40 24.23
N GLY A 471 -20.50 -18.75 23.99
CA GLY A 471 -19.98 -17.66 24.82
C GLY A 471 -18.96 -18.08 25.87
N SER A 472 -18.68 -19.40 26.03
CA SER A 472 -17.69 -19.87 27.00
C SER A 472 -17.14 -21.25 26.61
N ALA A 473 -15.83 -21.45 26.88
CA ALA A 473 -15.19 -22.75 26.76
C ALA A 473 -14.05 -22.91 27.76
N SER A 474 -13.81 -24.15 28.19
CA SER A 474 -12.65 -24.49 29.02
C SER A 474 -11.50 -25.01 28.16
N VAL A 475 -10.30 -24.45 28.34
CA VAL A 475 -9.08 -24.84 27.64
C VAL A 475 -7.97 -25.12 28.63
N THR A 476 -7.01 -25.96 28.25
CA THR A 476 -5.78 -26.16 29.03
C THR A 476 -4.71 -25.23 28.51
N ILE A 477 -4.18 -24.36 29.37
CA ILE A 477 -3.04 -23.52 29.02
C ILE A 477 -1.78 -24.40 28.92
N PRO A 478 -1.01 -24.38 27.83
CA PRO A 478 0.15 -25.25 27.67
C PRO A 478 1.16 -25.10 28.82
N ALA A 479 1.70 -26.22 29.31
CA ALA A 479 2.76 -26.21 30.30
C ALA A 479 4.02 -25.55 29.72
N GLY A 480 4.82 -24.85 30.57
CA GLY A 480 6.02 -24.14 30.12
C GLY A 480 5.76 -22.85 29.32
N SER A 481 4.50 -22.38 29.29
CA SER A 481 4.11 -21.15 28.57
C SER A 481 4.14 -19.90 29.46
N ASP A 482 5.02 -19.87 30.47
CA ASP A 482 5.22 -18.69 31.33
C ASP A 482 5.67 -17.46 30.53
N GLY A 483 5.38 -16.26 31.07
CA GLY A 483 5.63 -15.00 30.40
C GLY A 483 4.35 -14.24 30.07
N THR A 484 4.23 -13.73 28.85
CA THR A 484 3.03 -13.02 28.37
C THR A 484 2.40 -13.73 27.18
N ALA A 485 1.09 -13.63 27.08
CA ALA A 485 0.33 -14.23 25.99
C ALA A 485 -0.86 -13.35 25.58
N ARG A 486 -1.43 -13.63 24.41
CA ARG A 486 -2.77 -13.17 24.02
C ARG A 486 -3.62 -14.35 23.62
N LEU A 487 -4.92 -14.22 23.83
CA LEU A 487 -5.91 -15.20 23.44
C LEU A 487 -6.67 -14.73 22.21
N LYS A 488 -7.10 -15.67 21.39
CA LYS A 488 -7.97 -15.43 20.23
C LYS A 488 -9.08 -16.46 20.21
N VAL A 489 -10.30 -16.02 19.95
CA VAL A 489 -11.46 -16.86 19.63
C VAL A 489 -11.85 -16.53 18.20
N ALA A 490 -11.82 -17.51 17.32
CA ALA A 490 -12.12 -17.35 15.89
C ALA A 490 -13.28 -18.25 15.49
N CYS A 491 -14.16 -17.77 14.62
CA CYS A 491 -15.16 -18.62 14.01
C CYS A 491 -14.48 -19.70 13.16
N SER A 492 -14.85 -20.98 13.34
CA SER A 492 -14.14 -22.11 12.71
C SER A 492 -14.32 -22.18 11.19
N ASP A 493 -15.43 -21.67 10.66
CA ASP A 493 -15.80 -21.69 9.25
C ASP A 493 -16.08 -20.30 8.65
N ASN A 494 -15.57 -19.26 9.30
CA ASN A 494 -15.69 -17.86 8.84
C ASN A 494 -14.37 -17.11 9.05
N LEU A 495 -14.33 -15.84 8.72
CA LEU A 495 -13.13 -15.02 8.73
C LEU A 495 -12.92 -14.21 10.01
N PHE A 496 -14.00 -13.96 10.79
CA PHE A 496 -13.94 -13.07 11.94
C PHE A 496 -13.43 -13.74 13.21
N PHE A 497 -12.88 -12.95 14.11
CA PHE A 497 -12.34 -13.40 15.37
C PHE A 497 -12.40 -12.30 16.46
N ALA A 498 -12.15 -12.69 17.70
CA ALA A 498 -11.88 -11.79 18.81
C ALA A 498 -10.47 -12.04 19.34
N ILE A 499 -9.76 -10.99 19.75
CA ILE A 499 -8.43 -11.07 20.38
C ILE A 499 -8.45 -10.37 21.72
N SER A 500 -7.67 -10.86 22.71
CA SER A 500 -7.54 -10.17 23.99
C SER A 500 -6.91 -8.78 23.79
N PRO A 501 -7.55 -7.70 24.27
CA PRO A 501 -7.09 -6.33 24.05
C PRO A 501 -5.75 -6.04 24.75
N LEU A 502 -5.45 -6.77 25.84
CA LEU A 502 -4.23 -6.63 26.62
C LEU A 502 -3.44 -7.94 26.63
N LYS A 503 -2.15 -7.84 26.90
CA LYS A 503 -1.30 -8.99 27.20
C LYS A 503 -1.70 -9.58 28.55
N LEU A 504 -1.85 -10.90 28.59
CA LEU A 504 -2.11 -11.66 29.81
C LEU A 504 -0.78 -12.22 30.33
N SER A 505 -0.52 -12.11 31.62
CA SER A 505 0.58 -12.84 32.23
C SER A 505 0.27 -14.33 32.29
N VAL A 506 1.25 -15.17 32.03
CA VAL A 506 1.15 -16.63 32.19
C VAL A 506 2.16 -17.02 33.27
N THR A 507 1.69 -17.63 34.35
CA THR A 507 2.53 -18.04 35.48
C THR A 507 2.58 -19.54 35.57
N GLN A 508 3.76 -20.07 35.90
CA GLN A 508 3.87 -21.51 36.24
C GLN A 508 3.20 -21.74 37.60
N ARG A 509 2.55 -22.91 37.72
CA ARG A 509 2.15 -23.39 39.03
C ARG A 509 3.42 -23.73 39.82
N VAL A 510 3.67 -23.01 40.88
CA VAL A 510 4.58 -23.51 41.92
C VAL A 510 3.90 -24.72 42.53
N GLU A 511 4.30 -25.92 42.12
CA GLU A 511 3.92 -27.13 42.89
C GLU A 511 4.51 -26.95 44.28
N GLY A 512 3.64 -26.69 45.23
CA GLY A 512 4.01 -26.70 46.63
C GLY A 512 4.55 -28.07 46.97
N GLY A 513 5.88 -28.21 46.99
CA GLY A 513 6.53 -29.40 47.52
C GLY A 513 6.00 -29.60 48.94
N GLY A 514 5.22 -30.66 49.15
CA GLY A 514 4.85 -31.12 50.47
C GLY A 514 6.09 -31.51 51.25
N GLY A 515 6.48 -30.69 52.20
CA GLY A 515 7.66 -30.93 53.03
C GLY A 515 7.89 -29.82 54.04
N GLY A 516 7.29 -29.92 55.25
CA GLY A 516 7.81 -29.45 56.51
C GLY A 516 7.97 -27.95 56.76
N GLY A 517 7.12 -27.46 57.63
CA GLY A 517 7.33 -26.47 58.67
C GLY A 517 8.25 -25.29 58.44
N GLY A 518 7.65 -24.09 58.43
CA GLY A 518 8.43 -22.85 58.50
C GLY A 518 7.54 -21.64 58.25
N ALA A 519 6.71 -21.29 59.21
CA ALA A 519 6.15 -19.96 59.29
C ALA A 519 7.32 -18.97 59.41
N LEU A 520 7.46 -18.03 58.49
CA LEU A 520 8.08 -16.71 58.62
C LEU A 520 8.31 -16.13 57.22
N CYS A 521 7.54 -15.13 56.86
CA CYS A 521 7.91 -13.88 56.22
C CYS A 521 6.76 -13.23 55.47
N PHE A 522 5.77 -12.81 56.24
CA PHE A 522 4.88 -11.71 55.81
C PHE A 522 5.34 -10.47 56.56
N TRP A 523 6.43 -9.82 56.18
CA TRP A 523 6.83 -8.50 56.65
C TRP A 523 8.01 -7.96 55.84
N THR A 524 7.85 -7.63 54.57
CA THR A 524 8.84 -6.76 53.84
C THR A 524 8.24 -6.05 52.63
N LEU A 525 6.99 -5.67 52.63
CA LEU A 525 6.40 -4.83 51.57
C LEU A 525 5.65 -3.59 52.07
N ALA A 526 5.94 -3.14 53.32
CA ALA A 526 5.33 -1.94 53.91
C ALA A 526 6.30 -0.79 54.20
N LEU A 527 7.53 -0.79 53.70
CA LEU A 527 8.53 0.26 54.00
C LEU A 527 9.09 1.01 52.77
N ALA A 528 8.51 0.87 51.58
CA ALA A 528 8.94 1.65 50.40
C ALA A 528 8.07 2.86 50.06
N LEU A 529 7.03 3.18 50.86
CA LEU A 529 6.12 4.31 50.59
C LEU A 529 6.20 5.48 51.58
N LEU A 530 7.16 5.52 52.48
CA LEU A 530 7.34 6.64 53.46
C LEU A 530 8.67 7.44 53.31
N GLY A 531 9.41 7.26 52.24
CA GLY A 531 10.72 7.90 52.00
C GLY A 531 10.74 9.10 51.07
N TRP A 532 9.62 9.61 50.54
CA TRP A 532 9.64 10.67 49.53
C TRP A 532 8.88 11.95 49.90
N GLN A 533 8.88 12.28 51.17
CA GLN A 533 8.47 13.64 51.62
C GLN A 533 9.45 14.19 52.62
N ARG A 534 10.66 14.56 52.22
CA ARG A 534 11.50 15.57 52.89
C ARG A 534 12.78 15.82 52.10
N ARG A 535 12.73 16.72 51.12
CA ARG A 535 13.84 17.61 50.68
C ARG A 535 13.27 18.59 49.67
N ARG A 536 12.67 19.67 50.17
CA ARG A 536 12.73 21.01 49.63
C ARG A 536 12.73 21.96 50.83
N ALA A 537 13.87 22.46 51.16
CA ALA A 537 14.17 23.75 51.70
C ALA A 537 15.45 24.20 51.02
#